data_2d53f693a8150e540ea0571c8d577862
#
_entry.id   2d53f693a8150e540ea0571c8d577862
#
_cell.length_a   1.000
_cell.length_b   1.000
_cell.length_c   1.000
_cell.angle_alpha   90.00
_cell.angle_beta   90.00
_cell.angle_gamma   90.00
#
_symmetry.space_group_name_H-M   'P 1'
#
loop_
_entity.id
_entity.type
_entity.pdbx_description
1 polymer ?
#
loop_
_entity_poly.entity_id
_entity_poly.type
_entity_poly.pdbx_seq_one_letter_code
_entity_poly.pdbx_strand_id
1 'polypeptide(L)'
;MAAAHHVCGGLLLSETHTDAVMYTYRVKQVYQMAQTKFQHAMLVELAGYGKTLFLDNKIQSALLDEYMFHEPMVQPGMVTHPNPQRVLVAGGGEGATLREVLRHNTVQQAVMVDIDEQLVRYCEQYMPEWHQGAFTDPRTTLIFDDARKIIPQYRNHFDVIVSDLTDPLEAGPSQYLFTREF
;
A
#
# COMPACT_ATOMS: atom_id res chain seq x y z
N MET A 1 20.84 2.22 -1.12
CA MET A 1 20.92 0.95 -0.34
C MET A 1 20.72 1.31 1.13
N ALA A 2 19.61 0.86 1.74
CA ALA A 2 19.50 0.91 3.19
C ALA A 2 20.53 -0.05 3.78
N ALA A 3 21.43 0.47 4.58
CA ALA A 3 22.39 -0.35 5.30
C ALA A 3 21.83 -0.60 6.71
N ALA A 4 21.57 -1.86 7.06
CA ALA A 4 21.34 -2.24 8.43
C ALA A 4 22.69 -2.21 9.18
N HIS A 5 22.82 -1.31 10.15
CA HIS A 5 23.99 -1.21 11.00
C HIS A 5 23.71 -1.80 12.36
N HIS A 6 24.51 -2.78 12.80
CA HIS A 6 24.55 -3.20 14.19
C HIS A 6 25.38 -2.19 14.98
N VAL A 7 24.70 -1.40 15.82
CA VAL A 7 25.34 -0.57 16.84
C VAL A 7 25.12 -1.25 18.20
N CYS A 8 26.05 -1.11 19.13
CA CYS A 8 25.87 -1.57 20.52
C CYS A 8 24.51 -1.07 21.06
N GLY A 9 23.51 -1.96 21.13
CA GLY A 9 22.16 -1.65 21.59
C GLY A 9 21.01 -1.91 20.63
N GLY A 10 21.19 -2.52 19.43
CA GLY A 10 20.10 -2.94 18.57
C GLY A 10 20.30 -2.73 17.07
N LEU A 11 19.35 -3.22 16.28
CA LEU A 11 19.30 -3.06 14.83
C LEU A 11 18.79 -1.66 14.47
N LEU A 12 19.51 -0.95 13.60
CA LEU A 12 19.10 0.33 13.03
C LEU A 12 18.82 0.17 11.53
N LEU A 13 17.75 0.78 11.07
CA LEU A 13 17.41 0.94 9.66
C LEU A 13 17.56 2.40 9.29
N SER A 14 18.28 2.69 8.20
CA SER A 14 18.44 4.05 7.70
C SER A 14 17.76 4.22 6.35
N GLU A 15 17.00 5.30 6.23
CA GLU A 15 16.32 5.72 5.02
C GLU A 15 16.90 7.06 4.55
N THR A 16 17.37 7.11 3.29
CA THR A 16 17.77 8.37 2.67
C THR A 16 16.52 9.10 2.20
N HIS A 17 16.24 10.25 2.82
CA HIS A 17 15.10 11.09 2.43
C HIS A 17 15.47 12.03 1.27
N THR A 18 16.59 12.73 1.40
CA THR A 18 17.20 13.55 0.34
C THR A 18 18.71 13.34 0.36
N ASP A 19 19.43 13.93 -0.59
CA ASP A 19 20.91 13.89 -0.59
C ASP A 19 21.52 14.47 0.69
N ALA A 20 20.78 15.32 1.40
CA ALA A 20 21.24 15.97 2.63
C ALA A 20 20.61 15.41 3.91
N VAL A 21 19.55 14.60 3.82
CA VAL A 21 18.77 14.15 5.00
C VAL A 21 18.61 12.63 4.99
N MET A 22 18.98 12.03 6.11
CA MET A 22 18.79 10.61 6.37
C MET A 22 18.02 10.43 7.68
N TYR A 23 16.97 9.61 7.66
CA TYR A 23 16.29 9.15 8.87
C TYR A 23 16.89 7.84 9.34
N THR A 24 16.96 7.64 10.66
CA THR A 24 17.43 6.40 11.25
C THR A 24 16.43 5.94 12.29
N TYR A 25 15.96 4.71 12.11
CA TYR A 25 14.94 4.09 12.94
C TYR A 25 15.54 2.95 13.76
N ARG A 26 15.09 2.80 15.01
CA ARG A 26 15.41 1.64 15.84
C ARG A 26 14.43 0.51 15.53
N VAL A 27 14.95 -0.60 15.03
CA VAL A 27 14.17 -1.81 14.73
C VAL A 27 14.07 -2.67 15.99
N LYS A 28 12.85 -3.02 16.39
CA LYS A 28 12.57 -3.94 17.50
C LYS A 28 12.49 -5.39 16.99
N GLN A 29 11.86 -5.57 15.83
CA GLN A 29 11.63 -6.88 15.23
C GLN A 29 11.61 -6.78 13.71
N VAL A 30 12.07 -7.83 13.03
CA VAL A 30 11.89 -8.03 11.60
C VAL A 30 10.87 -9.16 11.44
N TYR A 31 9.73 -8.88 10.80
CA TYR A 31 8.70 -9.88 10.51
C TYR A 31 9.00 -10.59 9.19
N GLN A 32 9.34 -9.82 8.15
CA GLN A 32 9.65 -10.31 6.82
C GLN A 32 10.61 -9.37 6.11
N MET A 33 11.49 -9.95 5.31
CA MET A 33 12.38 -9.23 4.40
C MET A 33 12.54 -10.09 3.15
N ALA A 34 12.18 -9.55 1.99
CA ALA A 34 12.23 -10.30 0.74
C ALA A 34 12.42 -9.38 -0.45
N GLN A 35 13.13 -9.89 -1.46
CA GLN A 35 13.10 -9.34 -2.81
C GLN A 35 11.96 -10.00 -3.56
N THR A 36 10.91 -9.25 -3.87
CA THR A 36 9.86 -9.70 -4.79
C THR A 36 10.31 -9.52 -6.24
N LYS A 37 9.45 -9.86 -7.18
CA LYS A 37 9.73 -9.61 -8.60
C LYS A 37 9.84 -8.11 -8.91
N PHE A 38 9.20 -7.25 -8.10
CA PHE A 38 9.00 -5.85 -8.42
C PHE A 38 9.78 -4.91 -7.50
N GLN A 39 10.02 -5.30 -6.24
CA GLN A 39 10.57 -4.41 -5.22
C GLN A 39 11.18 -5.18 -4.05
N HIS A 40 12.02 -4.52 -3.28
CA HIS A 40 12.51 -5.04 -2.01
C HIS A 40 11.54 -4.65 -0.89
N ALA A 41 10.88 -5.63 -0.27
CA ALA A 41 9.91 -5.41 0.79
C ALA A 41 10.51 -5.76 2.15
N MET A 42 10.32 -4.89 3.15
CA MET A 42 10.65 -5.13 4.55
C MET A 42 9.45 -4.80 5.42
N LEU A 43 9.03 -5.77 6.23
CA LEU A 43 8.04 -5.59 7.29
C LEU A 43 8.75 -5.71 8.63
N VAL A 44 8.78 -4.61 9.34
CA VAL A 44 9.52 -4.49 10.60
C VAL A 44 8.66 -3.85 11.69
N GLU A 45 9.05 -4.01 12.95
CA GLU A 45 8.53 -3.19 14.04
C GLU A 45 9.56 -2.13 14.42
N LEU A 46 9.17 -0.88 14.30
CA LEU A 46 10.00 0.26 14.70
C LEU A 46 9.63 0.76 16.09
N ALA A 47 10.63 1.26 16.82
CA ALA A 47 10.39 1.94 18.07
C ALA A 47 9.64 3.26 17.80
N GLY A 48 8.45 3.42 18.39
CA GLY A 48 7.63 4.63 18.28
C GLY A 48 6.63 4.61 17.11
N TYR A 49 6.84 3.80 16.06
CA TYR A 49 5.95 3.72 14.90
C TYR A 49 5.11 2.43 14.85
N GLY A 50 5.54 1.39 15.62
CA GLY A 50 4.91 0.07 15.53
C GLY A 50 5.33 -0.70 14.28
N LYS A 51 4.47 -1.61 13.83
CA LYS A 51 4.68 -2.29 12.54
C LYS A 51 4.80 -1.28 11.41
N THR A 52 5.71 -1.54 10.49
CA THR A 52 6.03 -0.60 9.42
C THR A 52 6.42 -1.36 8.17
N LEU A 53 5.88 -0.93 7.05
CA LEU A 53 6.23 -1.41 5.72
C LEU A 53 7.24 -0.47 5.06
N PHE A 54 8.33 -1.04 4.56
CA PHE A 54 9.27 -0.37 3.65
C PHE A 54 9.26 -1.06 2.30
N LEU A 55 9.23 -0.28 1.23
CA LEU A 55 9.45 -0.73 -0.14
C LEU A 55 10.64 0.02 -0.73
N ASP A 56 11.58 -0.71 -1.30
CA ASP A 56 12.83 -0.17 -1.86
C ASP A 56 13.55 0.81 -0.92
N ASN A 57 13.54 0.47 0.38
CA ASN A 57 14.13 1.24 1.48
C ASN A 57 13.44 2.59 1.78
N LYS A 58 12.23 2.79 1.30
CA LYS A 58 11.38 3.92 1.64
C LYS A 58 10.22 3.45 2.51
N ILE A 59 9.98 4.20 3.60
CA ILE A 59 8.81 3.96 4.44
C ILE A 59 7.53 4.21 3.62
N GLN A 60 6.61 3.27 3.66
CA GLN A 60 5.34 3.39 2.97
C GLN A 60 4.20 3.64 3.97
N SER A 61 4.17 2.87 5.05
CA SER A 61 3.07 2.90 6.00
C SER A 61 3.53 2.41 7.36
N ALA A 62 3.07 3.04 8.43
CA ALA A 62 3.34 2.63 9.81
C ALA A 62 2.04 2.58 10.62
N LEU A 63 1.96 1.64 11.57
CA LEU A 63 0.75 1.41 12.37
C LEU A 63 0.31 2.64 13.16
N LEU A 64 1.26 3.50 13.52
CA LEU A 64 0.99 4.71 14.29
C LEU A 64 0.11 5.70 13.54
N ASP A 65 0.30 5.86 12.23
CA ASP A 65 -0.23 6.97 11.46
C ASP A 65 -0.84 6.59 10.09
N GLU A 66 -0.94 5.31 9.77
CA GLU A 66 -1.46 4.83 8.49
C GLU A 66 -2.83 5.42 8.14
N TYR A 67 -3.69 5.63 9.14
CA TYR A 67 -5.02 6.18 8.95
C TYR A 67 -4.99 7.63 8.44
N MET A 68 -3.95 8.39 8.78
CA MET A 68 -3.77 9.77 8.29
C MET A 68 -3.52 9.86 6.79
N PHE A 69 -3.15 8.74 6.19
CA PHE A 69 -2.96 8.61 4.74
C PHE A 69 -4.17 7.97 4.07
N HIS A 70 -4.61 6.81 4.55
CA HIS A 70 -5.64 6.01 3.88
C HIS A 70 -7.04 6.60 3.99
N GLU A 71 -7.41 7.18 5.14
CA GLU A 71 -8.71 7.83 5.28
C GLU A 71 -8.85 9.05 4.34
N PRO A 72 -7.92 10.03 4.31
CA PRO A 72 -8.01 11.15 3.38
C PRO A 72 -7.93 10.76 1.91
N MET A 73 -7.30 9.64 1.57
CA MET A 73 -7.24 9.14 0.19
C MET A 73 -8.59 8.61 -0.27
N VAL A 74 -9.33 7.93 0.59
CA VAL A 74 -10.57 7.22 0.24
C VAL A 74 -11.80 8.08 0.48
N GLN A 75 -11.92 8.69 1.67
CA GLN A 75 -13.17 9.30 2.13
C GLN A 75 -13.68 10.42 1.22
N PRO A 76 -12.86 11.35 0.68
CA PRO A 76 -13.39 12.41 -0.18
C PRO A 76 -14.12 11.89 -1.42
N GLY A 77 -13.57 10.88 -2.09
CA GLY A 77 -14.21 10.25 -3.26
C GLY A 77 -15.50 9.56 -2.89
N MET A 78 -15.47 8.78 -1.81
CA MET A 78 -16.59 7.97 -1.36
C MET A 78 -17.78 8.79 -0.83
N VAL A 79 -17.52 9.90 -0.14
CA VAL A 79 -18.62 10.74 0.42
C VAL A 79 -19.16 11.76 -0.59
N THR A 80 -18.37 12.09 -1.62
CA THR A 80 -18.81 13.03 -2.66
C THR A 80 -19.73 12.35 -3.68
N HIS A 81 -19.48 11.08 -3.98
CA HIS A 81 -20.35 10.31 -4.88
C HIS A 81 -21.65 9.95 -4.17
N PRO A 82 -22.84 10.21 -4.76
CA PRO A 82 -24.13 10.05 -4.08
C PRO A 82 -24.44 8.59 -3.71
N ASN A 83 -23.91 7.61 -4.43
CA ASN A 83 -24.15 6.19 -4.17
C ASN A 83 -23.01 5.32 -4.75
N PRO A 84 -21.80 5.30 -4.14
CA PRO A 84 -20.68 4.52 -4.64
C PRO A 84 -20.90 3.02 -4.37
N GLN A 85 -21.15 2.25 -5.41
CA GLN A 85 -21.43 0.81 -5.31
C GLN A 85 -20.27 -0.05 -5.82
N ARG A 86 -19.57 0.43 -6.85
CA ARG A 86 -18.47 -0.29 -7.48
C ARG A 86 -17.21 0.56 -7.43
N VAL A 87 -16.22 0.08 -6.73
CA VAL A 87 -14.99 0.83 -6.47
C VAL A 87 -13.79 0.03 -6.96
N LEU A 88 -12.84 0.72 -7.60
CA LEU A 88 -11.55 0.16 -7.95
C LEU A 88 -10.46 0.79 -7.09
N VAL A 89 -9.56 -0.04 -6.57
CA VAL A 89 -8.30 0.37 -5.93
C VAL A 89 -7.15 -0.08 -6.83
N ALA A 90 -6.36 0.87 -7.31
CA ALA A 90 -5.14 0.60 -8.06
C ALA A 90 -3.95 0.65 -7.09
N GLY A 91 -3.27 -0.47 -6.89
CA GLY A 91 -2.29 -0.66 -5.82
C GLY A 91 -2.94 -0.99 -4.48
N GLY A 92 -2.36 -0.51 -3.38
CA GLY A 92 -2.88 -0.68 -2.02
C GLY A 92 -2.57 -2.04 -1.41
N GLY A 93 -1.38 -2.58 -1.72
CA GLY A 93 -0.96 -3.94 -1.35
C GLY A 93 -1.06 -4.30 0.13
N GLU A 94 -1.04 -3.33 1.06
CA GLU A 94 -1.26 -3.56 2.48
C GLU A 94 -2.74 -3.71 2.87
N GLY A 95 -3.68 -3.34 1.99
CA GLY A 95 -5.11 -3.54 2.17
C GLY A 95 -5.83 -2.49 3.01
N ALA A 96 -5.17 -1.45 3.50
CA ALA A 96 -5.79 -0.40 4.29
C ALA A 96 -6.77 0.44 3.45
N THR A 97 -6.38 0.82 2.24
CA THR A 97 -7.25 1.51 1.28
C THR A 97 -8.49 0.68 0.95
N LEU A 98 -8.32 -0.61 0.71
CA LEU A 98 -9.43 -1.54 0.48
C LEU A 98 -10.36 -1.62 1.72
N ARG A 99 -9.80 -1.67 2.93
CA ARG A 99 -10.55 -1.59 4.19
C ARG A 99 -11.39 -0.32 4.27
N GLU A 100 -10.82 0.84 3.97
CA GLU A 100 -11.54 2.11 4.03
C GLU A 100 -12.69 2.17 3.02
N VAL A 101 -12.51 1.63 1.83
CA VAL A 101 -13.57 1.49 0.82
C VAL A 101 -14.71 0.61 1.35
N LEU A 102 -14.39 -0.54 1.95
CA LEU A 102 -15.38 -1.52 2.43
C LEU A 102 -16.14 -1.07 3.70
N ARG A 103 -15.69 -0.02 4.40
CA ARG A 103 -16.44 0.64 5.47
C ARG A 103 -17.74 1.27 4.98
N HIS A 104 -17.86 1.56 3.69
CA HIS A 104 -19.07 2.11 3.12
C HIS A 104 -20.09 1.02 2.80
N ASN A 105 -21.25 1.07 3.44
CA ASN A 105 -22.32 0.08 3.27
C ASN A 105 -22.94 0.09 1.87
N THR A 106 -22.73 1.16 1.09
CA THR A 106 -23.20 1.25 -0.29
C THR A 106 -22.39 0.38 -1.24
N VAL A 107 -21.13 0.06 -0.90
CA VAL A 107 -20.23 -0.72 -1.74
C VAL A 107 -20.72 -2.16 -1.86
N GLN A 108 -20.94 -2.59 -3.09
CA GLN A 108 -21.34 -3.94 -3.47
C GLN A 108 -20.19 -4.72 -4.09
N GLN A 109 -19.25 -4.01 -4.70
CA GLN A 109 -18.05 -4.59 -5.31
C GLN A 109 -16.85 -3.66 -5.12
N ALA A 110 -15.77 -4.22 -4.61
CA ALA A 110 -14.46 -3.57 -4.55
C ALA A 110 -13.45 -4.44 -5.32
N VAL A 111 -12.88 -3.89 -6.37
CA VAL A 111 -11.81 -4.54 -7.16
C VAL A 111 -10.49 -3.89 -6.77
N MET A 112 -9.54 -4.68 -6.29
CA MET A 112 -8.18 -4.23 -6.03
C MET A 112 -7.24 -4.86 -7.06
N VAL A 113 -6.44 -4.03 -7.72
CA VAL A 113 -5.46 -4.46 -8.71
C VAL A 113 -4.07 -4.11 -8.22
N ASP A 114 -3.29 -5.10 -7.85
CA ASP A 114 -1.90 -4.94 -7.45
C ASP A 114 -0.98 -5.79 -8.34
N ILE A 115 0.20 -5.26 -8.66
CA ILE A 115 1.15 -5.97 -9.51
C ILE A 115 1.93 -7.04 -8.72
N ASP A 116 2.05 -6.87 -7.41
CA ASP A 116 2.91 -7.66 -6.54
C ASP A 116 2.12 -8.57 -5.59
N GLU A 117 1.63 -9.71 -6.11
CA GLU A 117 0.93 -10.70 -5.29
C GLU A 117 1.72 -11.11 -4.06
N GLN A 118 3.06 -11.24 -4.18
CA GLN A 118 3.89 -11.69 -3.07
C GLN A 118 3.89 -10.68 -1.93
N LEU A 119 3.94 -9.38 -2.24
CA LEU A 119 3.81 -8.32 -1.25
C LEU A 119 2.45 -8.38 -0.55
N VAL A 120 1.35 -8.49 -1.32
CA VAL A 120 -0.02 -8.59 -0.75
C VAL A 120 -0.13 -9.77 0.21
N ARG A 121 0.44 -10.94 -0.15
CA ARG A 121 0.44 -12.12 0.75
C ARG A 121 1.26 -11.89 2.03
N TYR A 122 2.37 -11.18 1.96
CA TYR A 122 3.11 -10.80 3.17
C TYR A 122 2.30 -9.83 4.05
N CYS A 123 1.65 -8.83 3.45
CA CYS A 123 0.79 -7.92 4.20
C CYS A 123 -0.42 -8.65 4.81
N GLU A 124 -1.05 -9.56 4.08
CA GLU A 124 -2.14 -10.41 4.58
C GLU A 124 -1.71 -11.19 5.83
N GLN A 125 -0.49 -11.75 5.81
CA GLN A 125 0.02 -12.57 6.91
C GLN A 125 0.50 -11.74 8.11
N TYR A 126 1.20 -10.63 7.87
CA TYR A 126 1.96 -9.93 8.91
C TYR A 126 1.39 -8.58 9.31
N MET A 127 0.43 -8.03 8.53
CA MET A 127 -0.18 -6.72 8.75
C MET A 127 -1.72 -6.78 8.88
N PRO A 128 -2.29 -7.68 9.69
CA PRO A 128 -3.75 -7.82 9.80
C PRO A 128 -4.44 -6.56 10.30
N GLU A 129 -3.73 -5.67 10.97
CA GLU A 129 -4.26 -4.41 11.47
C GLU A 129 -4.62 -3.45 10.33
N TRP A 130 -3.95 -3.54 9.17
CA TRP A 130 -4.24 -2.70 7.99
C TRP A 130 -5.47 -3.17 7.26
N HIS A 131 -5.47 -4.41 6.81
CA HIS A 131 -6.56 -4.92 5.96
C HIS A 131 -7.81 -5.32 6.73
N GLN A 132 -7.72 -5.69 8.01
CA GLN A 132 -8.83 -6.06 8.90
C GLN A 132 -9.84 -7.03 8.23
N GLY A 133 -9.36 -8.00 7.45
CA GLY A 133 -10.18 -8.95 6.70
C GLY A 133 -10.65 -8.48 5.32
N ALA A 134 -10.28 -7.28 4.87
CA ALA A 134 -10.71 -6.72 3.59
C ALA A 134 -10.39 -7.61 2.38
N PHE A 135 -9.27 -8.33 2.40
CA PHE A 135 -8.89 -9.23 1.31
C PHE A 135 -9.83 -10.42 1.13
N THR A 136 -10.52 -10.83 2.19
CA THR A 136 -11.46 -11.97 2.20
C THR A 136 -12.92 -11.53 2.32
N ASP A 137 -13.22 -10.23 2.27
CA ASP A 137 -14.59 -9.72 2.24
C ASP A 137 -15.30 -10.24 0.97
N PRO A 138 -16.54 -10.73 1.05
CA PRO A 138 -17.27 -11.26 -0.10
C PRO A 138 -17.50 -10.25 -1.24
N ARG A 139 -17.36 -8.95 -0.97
CA ARG A 139 -17.43 -7.87 -1.97
C ARG A 139 -16.11 -7.65 -2.70
N THR A 140 -15.01 -8.24 -2.22
CA THR A 140 -13.66 -8.02 -2.74
C THR A 140 -13.34 -8.95 -3.90
N THR A 141 -12.70 -8.39 -4.92
CA THR A 141 -12.02 -9.12 -5.98
C THR A 141 -10.57 -8.66 -6.06
N LEU A 142 -9.62 -9.56 -5.80
CA LEU A 142 -8.19 -9.28 -5.95
C LEU A 142 -7.73 -9.72 -7.35
N ILE A 143 -7.03 -8.83 -8.04
CA ILE A 143 -6.41 -9.10 -9.35
C ILE A 143 -4.92 -8.78 -9.24
N PHE A 144 -4.08 -9.77 -9.57
CA PHE A 144 -2.62 -9.62 -9.52
C PHE A 144 -2.07 -9.49 -10.94
N ASP A 145 -2.07 -8.26 -11.48
CA ASP A 145 -1.53 -7.91 -12.80
C ASP A 145 -1.26 -6.40 -12.87
N ASP A 146 -0.68 -5.98 -13.96
CA ASP A 146 -0.44 -4.57 -14.28
C ASP A 146 -1.77 -3.82 -14.47
N ALA A 147 -2.00 -2.80 -13.64
CA ALA A 147 -3.21 -1.98 -13.68
C ALA A 147 -3.45 -1.33 -15.06
N ARG A 148 -2.39 -1.04 -15.83
CA ARG A 148 -2.49 -0.52 -17.21
C ARG A 148 -3.18 -1.48 -18.16
N LYS A 149 -3.10 -2.79 -17.90
CA LYS A 149 -3.77 -3.81 -18.72
C LYS A 149 -5.19 -4.09 -18.24
N ILE A 150 -5.39 -3.99 -16.92
CA ILE A 150 -6.65 -4.39 -16.29
C ILE A 150 -7.68 -3.28 -16.35
N ILE A 151 -7.31 -2.05 -15.93
CA ILE A 151 -8.25 -0.93 -15.83
C ILE A 151 -8.96 -0.62 -17.18
N PRO A 152 -8.28 -0.59 -18.33
CA PRO A 152 -8.95 -0.33 -19.61
C PRO A 152 -9.99 -1.36 -20.04
N GLN A 153 -10.02 -2.55 -19.42
CA GLN A 153 -11.03 -3.58 -19.69
C GLN A 153 -12.39 -3.22 -19.06
N TYR A 154 -12.40 -2.33 -18.08
CA TYR A 154 -13.60 -1.86 -17.39
C TYR A 154 -14.04 -0.51 -17.96
N ARG A 155 -15.06 -0.51 -18.80
CA ARG A 155 -15.63 0.72 -19.39
C ARG A 155 -16.89 1.13 -18.64
N ASN A 156 -16.95 2.37 -18.13
CA ASN A 156 -18.12 2.90 -17.41
C ASN A 156 -18.60 1.96 -16.29
N HIS A 157 -17.67 1.33 -15.58
CA HIS A 157 -17.97 0.27 -14.63
C HIS A 157 -17.89 0.75 -13.17
N PHE A 158 -16.87 1.52 -12.84
CA PHE A 158 -16.64 1.97 -11.47
C PHE A 158 -17.23 3.34 -11.21
N ASP A 159 -17.76 3.52 -10.00
CA ASP A 159 -18.30 4.78 -9.49
C ASP A 159 -17.17 5.64 -8.89
N VAL A 160 -16.18 4.99 -8.28
CA VAL A 160 -14.98 5.62 -7.70
C VAL A 160 -13.75 4.79 -8.05
N ILE A 161 -12.66 5.46 -8.36
CA ILE A 161 -11.33 4.86 -8.53
C ILE A 161 -10.38 5.52 -7.54
N VAL A 162 -9.74 4.73 -6.69
CA VAL A 162 -8.71 5.17 -5.75
C VAL A 162 -7.36 4.71 -6.26
N SER A 163 -6.41 5.64 -6.39
CA SER A 163 -5.04 5.35 -6.81
C SER A 163 -4.14 5.36 -5.58
N ASP A 164 -3.73 4.18 -5.15
CA ASP A 164 -2.86 3.94 -4.00
C ASP A 164 -1.57 3.27 -4.47
N LEU A 165 -0.71 4.06 -5.06
CA LEU A 165 0.50 3.65 -5.75
C LEU A 165 1.73 4.27 -5.09
N THR A 166 2.86 3.58 -5.20
CA THR A 166 4.16 4.16 -4.82
C THR A 166 4.47 5.38 -5.67
N ASP A 167 5.19 6.34 -5.09
CA ASP A 167 5.57 7.58 -5.76
C ASP A 167 6.28 7.33 -7.10
N PRO A 168 5.97 8.11 -8.16
CA PRO A 168 6.57 7.97 -9.48
C PRO A 168 7.99 8.54 -9.59
N LEU A 169 8.62 8.88 -8.47
CA LEU A 169 9.91 9.59 -8.41
C LEU A 169 11.11 8.74 -8.83
N GLU A 170 10.97 7.42 -8.86
CA GLU A 170 12.02 6.50 -9.27
C GLU A 170 11.52 5.61 -10.42
N ALA A 171 12.45 5.01 -11.16
CA ALA A 171 12.12 4.17 -12.32
C ALA A 171 11.37 2.90 -11.90
N GLY A 172 10.05 2.98 -11.79
CA GLY A 172 9.16 1.88 -11.44
C GLY A 172 7.93 1.82 -12.34
N PRO A 173 7.16 0.73 -12.31
CA PRO A 173 5.97 0.57 -13.15
C PRO A 173 4.86 1.57 -12.83
N SER A 174 4.83 2.13 -11.61
CA SER A 174 3.84 3.12 -11.17
C SER A 174 3.88 4.42 -11.98
N GLN A 175 5.05 4.87 -12.47
CA GLN A 175 5.19 6.11 -13.23
C GLN A 175 4.24 6.23 -14.42
N TYR A 176 3.89 5.10 -15.06
CA TYR A 176 2.98 5.07 -16.19
C TYR A 176 1.50 5.23 -15.82
N LEU A 177 1.18 5.10 -14.53
CA LEU A 177 -0.17 5.27 -13.98
C LEU A 177 -0.46 6.73 -13.57
N PHE A 178 0.55 7.61 -13.65
CA PHE A 178 0.45 9.05 -13.38
C PHE A 178 0.47 9.90 -14.65
N THR A 179 0.33 9.28 -15.82
CA THR A 179 0.33 10.01 -17.10
C THR A 179 -1.08 10.49 -17.45
N ARG A 180 -1.13 11.53 -18.33
CA ARG A 180 -2.39 12.05 -18.83
C ARG A 180 -3.15 11.04 -19.70
N GLU A 181 -2.41 10.15 -20.36
CA GLU A 181 -2.94 9.14 -21.27
C GLU A 181 -3.65 8.03 -20.51
N PHE A 182 -3.16 7.69 -19.31
CA PHE A 182 -3.79 6.72 -18.41
C PHE A 182 -4.98 7.32 -17.70
#